data_078a0139b3f341d9bec6799606987278
#
_entry.id   078a0139b3f341d9bec6799606987278
#
_cell.length_a   1.000
_cell.length_b   1.000
_cell.length_c   1.000
_cell.angle_alpha   90.00
_cell.angle_beta   90.00
_cell.angle_gamma   90.00
#
_symmetry.space_group_name_H-M   'P 1'
#
loop_
_entity.id
_entity.type
_entity.pdbx_description
1 polymer ?
#
loop_
_entity_poly.entity_id
_entity_poly.type
_entity_poly.pdbx_seq_one_letter_code
_entity_poly.pdbx_strand_id
1 'polypeptide(L)'
;MKKSLFSFIMLALILVLSACGSSSEDQTSEDSKDDSSEATEDTRVIEHEMGETEITGQPEKVVALEFSFVDNLASLGVSPVGIADDDDSERIIEPIREKIGDYTSVGTRKQPSLEVISSLQPDLIIADMKRHKDIYDQLSDIAPTIILPSLAADYEGIISSFETVSKAMGMEEKGDEVLADHEAKMEELRAQVPEDEERTVLPAVVADSGYFAHNMESYTGSLLESIGLKNAIQSGDERYNKINLEQVVEFNPDVMFHMVAGDQTVVDEWESNDLYQNISAVENGEVHEVDRNMWSRFRGLISSEKILEDAINYLYEE
;
A
#
# COMPACT_ATOMS: atom_id res chain seq x y z
N MET A 1 -3.81 56.93 -32.92
CA MET A 1 -2.89 58.05 -33.23
C MET A 1 -1.48 57.67 -32.80
N LYS A 2 -0.59 57.68 -33.78
CA LYS A 2 0.85 57.91 -33.79
C LYS A 2 1.74 56.99 -32.98
N LYS A 3 2.50 56.05 -33.60
CA LYS A 3 3.75 56.21 -34.38
C LYS A 3 4.90 56.55 -33.44
N SER A 4 6.08 55.88 -33.39
CA SER A 4 7.07 55.65 -34.44
C SER A 4 8.27 55.02 -33.72
N LEU A 5 8.91 53.94 -34.10
CA LEU A 5 9.87 53.73 -35.20
C LEU A 5 11.30 54.24 -34.92
N PHE A 6 12.23 53.46 -35.36
CA PHE A 6 13.68 53.63 -35.68
C PHE A 6 14.64 52.97 -34.70
N SER A 7 15.32 51.99 -35.03
CA SER A 7 16.08 51.52 -36.21
C SER A 7 17.56 51.82 -36.17
N PHE A 8 18.34 50.81 -36.52
CA PHE A 8 19.66 50.80 -37.21
C PHE A 8 20.94 50.85 -36.39
N ILE A 9 21.75 49.88 -36.56
CA ILE A 9 22.88 49.53 -37.47
C ILE A 9 24.19 49.63 -36.68
N MET A 10 25.16 48.77 -36.76
CA MET A 10 26.06 48.15 -37.76
C MET A 10 27.29 47.59 -37.01
N LEU A 11 27.60 46.36 -37.19
CA LEU A 11 28.74 45.82 -37.96
C LEU A 11 30.13 46.34 -37.66
N ALA A 12 31.01 45.45 -37.13
CA ALA A 12 32.37 45.36 -37.64
C ALA A 12 33.10 44.07 -37.21
N LEU A 13 33.33 43.30 -38.15
CA LEU A 13 34.26 42.21 -38.44
C LEU A 13 35.73 42.66 -38.31
N ILE A 14 36.59 41.95 -37.56
CA ILE A 14 38.05 41.89 -37.89
C ILE A 14 38.57 40.47 -37.56
N LEU A 15 38.93 39.78 -38.64
CA LEU A 15 39.81 38.63 -38.70
C LEU A 15 41.26 39.12 -38.65
N VAL A 16 42.13 38.42 -37.87
CA VAL A 16 43.55 38.32 -38.21
C VAL A 16 44.05 36.91 -37.91
N LEU A 17 44.47 36.26 -39.01
CA LEU A 17 45.32 35.08 -39.02
C LEU A 17 46.79 35.48 -38.87
N SER A 18 47.57 34.59 -38.25
CA SER A 18 48.94 34.23 -38.62
C SER A 18 49.49 33.29 -37.56
N ALA A 19 49.80 32.10 -37.79
CA ALA A 19 50.69 31.32 -38.64
C ALA A 19 52.08 31.08 -37.99
N CYS A 20 52.37 29.80 -37.81
CA CYS A 20 53.60 29.03 -37.91
C CYS A 20 54.87 29.36 -37.08
N GLY A 21 55.40 28.29 -36.47
CA GLY A 21 56.79 28.16 -36.12
C GLY A 21 57.08 26.98 -35.18
N SER A 22 57.27 25.88 -35.70
CA SER A 22 58.18 24.72 -35.62
C SER A 22 59.09 24.52 -34.39
N SER A 23 59.12 23.27 -33.98
CA SER A 23 60.13 22.30 -33.52
C SER A 23 60.50 22.21 -32.03
N SER A 24 60.27 21.00 -31.60
CA SER A 24 61.08 19.94 -30.97
C SER A 24 61.14 19.81 -29.45
N GLU A 25 60.86 18.57 -29.12
CA GLU A 25 61.39 17.68 -28.07
C GLU A 25 60.81 17.72 -26.67
N ASP A 26 59.96 16.70 -26.47
CA ASP A 26 60.10 15.63 -25.48
C ASP A 26 60.02 16.03 -24.00
N GLN A 27 58.86 15.81 -23.40
CA GLN A 27 58.75 15.10 -22.12
C GLN A 27 57.26 14.70 -21.81
N THR A 28 57.09 13.41 -21.76
CA THR A 28 55.93 12.70 -21.20
C THR A 28 55.50 13.24 -19.85
N SER A 29 54.24 13.70 -19.80
CA SER A 29 53.44 13.74 -18.57
C SER A 29 52.09 13.21 -18.94
N GLU A 30 51.80 12.00 -18.51
CA GLU A 30 50.48 11.40 -18.51
C GLU A 30 49.57 12.25 -17.59
N ASP A 31 48.78 13.09 -18.21
CA ASP A 31 47.67 13.76 -17.54
C ASP A 31 46.48 12.78 -17.59
N SER A 32 46.37 11.98 -16.55
CA SER A 32 45.22 11.17 -16.28
C SER A 32 44.02 12.12 -16.09
N LYS A 33 43.26 12.31 -17.16
CA LYS A 33 41.88 12.79 -17.00
C LYS A 33 41.14 11.75 -16.18
N ASP A 34 41.00 12.07 -14.91
CA ASP A 34 39.99 11.49 -14.02
C ASP A 34 38.62 11.88 -14.61
N ASP A 35 38.10 11.00 -15.44
CA ASP A 35 36.72 11.05 -15.91
C ASP A 35 35.84 10.48 -14.78
N SER A 36 35.78 11.22 -13.67
CA SER A 36 34.73 11.03 -12.69
C SER A 36 33.44 11.55 -13.35
N SER A 37 32.80 10.69 -14.13
CA SER A 37 31.38 10.85 -14.36
C SER A 37 30.69 10.75 -12.97
N GLU A 38 30.47 11.90 -12.33
CA GLU A 38 29.43 11.99 -11.31
C GLU A 38 28.15 11.50 -12.01
N ALA A 39 27.75 10.25 -11.73
CA ALA A 39 26.44 9.80 -12.04
C ALA A 39 25.51 10.77 -11.29
N THR A 40 24.83 11.63 -12.01
CA THR A 40 23.75 12.42 -11.45
C THR A 40 22.74 11.41 -10.93
N GLU A 41 22.71 11.21 -9.61
CA GLU A 41 21.68 10.38 -8.98
C GLU A 41 20.33 10.89 -9.44
N ASP A 42 19.53 9.98 -9.98
CA ASP A 42 18.20 10.31 -10.52
C ASP A 42 17.31 10.77 -9.36
N THR A 43 16.88 12.04 -9.42
CA THR A 43 15.99 12.61 -8.41
C THR A 43 14.58 12.64 -8.97
N ARG A 44 13.63 12.06 -8.24
CA ARG A 44 12.22 12.03 -8.58
C ARG A 44 11.38 12.70 -7.51
N VAL A 45 10.32 13.37 -7.95
CA VAL A 45 9.32 14.02 -7.09
C VAL A 45 8.12 13.08 -6.97
N ILE A 46 7.74 12.76 -5.75
CA ILE A 46 6.61 11.91 -5.42
C ILE A 46 5.50 12.78 -4.82
N GLU A 47 4.39 12.88 -5.51
CA GLU A 47 3.16 13.47 -4.99
C GLU A 47 2.48 12.51 -4.01
N HIS A 48 2.02 13.02 -2.87
CA HIS A 48 1.34 12.24 -1.84
C HIS A 48 0.37 13.12 -1.02
N GLU A 49 -0.34 12.55 -0.06
CA GLU A 49 -1.44 13.21 0.67
C GLU A 49 -1.05 14.50 1.45
N MET A 50 0.23 14.72 1.72
CA MET A 50 0.73 15.90 2.44
C MET A 50 1.56 16.85 1.55
N GLY A 51 1.62 16.62 0.24
CA GLY A 51 2.36 17.43 -0.72
C GLY A 51 3.29 16.61 -1.59
N GLU A 52 4.53 17.03 -1.71
CA GLU A 52 5.54 16.42 -2.56
C GLU A 52 6.80 16.09 -1.76
N THR A 53 7.42 14.96 -2.06
CA THR A 53 8.72 14.57 -1.48
C THR A 53 9.72 14.26 -2.60
N GLU A 54 10.90 14.89 -2.54
CA GLU A 54 12.02 14.57 -3.43
C GLU A 54 12.77 13.35 -2.90
N ILE A 55 12.99 12.35 -3.77
CA ILE A 55 13.77 11.15 -3.47
C ILE A 55 14.89 11.03 -4.47
N THR A 56 16.14 10.97 -3.98
CA THR A 56 17.34 10.87 -4.80
C THR A 56 17.93 9.46 -4.73
N GLY A 57 18.25 8.88 -5.88
CA GLY A 57 18.73 7.51 -5.97
C GLY A 57 17.64 6.47 -5.64
N GLN A 58 18.01 5.22 -5.48
CA GLN A 58 17.10 4.14 -5.08
C GLN A 58 17.18 3.93 -3.56
N PRO A 59 16.05 4.05 -2.81
CA PRO A 59 16.06 3.79 -1.37
C PRO A 59 16.47 2.35 -1.05
N GLU A 60 17.41 2.19 -0.11
CA GLU A 60 17.88 0.88 0.36
C GLU A 60 17.38 0.54 1.76
N LYS A 61 17.17 1.58 2.59
CA LYS A 61 16.71 1.46 3.98
C LYS A 61 15.33 2.06 4.15
N VAL A 62 14.31 1.26 3.91
CA VAL A 62 12.92 1.71 3.98
C VAL A 62 12.29 1.34 5.31
N VAL A 63 11.59 2.29 5.92
CA VAL A 63 10.73 2.04 7.10
C VAL A 63 9.27 2.09 6.67
N ALA A 64 8.51 1.02 6.97
CA ALA A 64 7.09 0.90 6.69
C ALA A 64 6.26 1.01 7.97
N LEU A 65 5.38 2.01 8.05
CA LEU A 65 4.56 2.29 9.24
C LEU A 65 3.15 1.68 9.18
N GLU A 66 2.81 0.92 8.14
CA GLU A 66 1.58 0.13 8.00
C GLU A 66 1.85 -1.17 7.25
N PHE A 67 1.03 -2.19 7.54
CA PHE A 67 1.19 -3.50 6.91
C PHE A 67 0.92 -3.49 5.40
N SER A 68 0.09 -2.58 4.89
CA SER A 68 -0.10 -2.38 3.45
C SER A 68 1.21 -2.00 2.74
N PHE A 69 2.04 -1.18 3.38
CA PHE A 69 3.33 -0.78 2.80
C PHE A 69 4.39 -1.89 2.91
N VAL A 70 4.26 -2.77 3.92
CA VAL A 70 5.07 -4.01 3.99
C VAL A 70 4.70 -4.95 2.85
N ASP A 71 3.41 -5.11 2.54
CA ASP A 71 2.91 -5.90 1.41
C ASP A 71 3.42 -5.32 0.08
N ASN A 72 3.32 -4.00 -0.12
CA ASN A 72 3.82 -3.32 -1.31
C ASN A 72 5.32 -3.55 -1.52
N LEU A 73 6.14 -3.39 -0.48
CA LEU A 73 7.58 -3.63 -0.54
C LEU A 73 7.89 -5.10 -0.82
N ALA A 74 7.20 -6.03 -0.15
CA ALA A 74 7.35 -7.46 -0.37
C ALA A 74 6.97 -7.86 -1.80
N SER A 75 5.96 -7.25 -2.39
CA SER A 75 5.54 -7.45 -3.79
C SER A 75 6.63 -6.99 -4.77
N LEU A 76 7.36 -5.93 -4.45
CA LEU A 76 8.50 -5.45 -5.22
C LEU A 76 9.80 -6.25 -4.96
N GLY A 77 9.79 -7.18 -4.00
CA GLY A 77 10.98 -7.92 -3.57
C GLY A 77 11.91 -7.13 -2.66
N VAL A 78 11.41 -6.10 -1.99
CA VAL A 78 12.15 -5.23 -1.08
C VAL A 78 11.85 -5.60 0.37
N SER A 79 12.90 -5.72 1.18
CA SER A 79 12.77 -5.96 2.63
C SER A 79 12.91 -4.63 3.38
N PRO A 80 11.90 -4.18 4.13
CA PRO A 80 12.04 -2.99 4.96
C PRO A 80 13.02 -3.22 6.11
N VAL A 81 13.80 -2.21 6.50
CA VAL A 81 14.70 -2.28 7.66
C VAL A 81 13.97 -2.06 8.99
N GLY A 82 12.80 -1.44 8.94
CA GLY A 82 11.94 -1.21 10.09
C GLY A 82 10.47 -1.33 9.76
N ILE A 83 9.71 -1.95 10.65
CA ILE A 83 8.26 -2.14 10.51
C ILE A 83 7.58 -1.74 11.81
N ALA A 84 6.50 -0.97 11.70
CA ALA A 84 5.55 -0.81 12.81
C ALA A 84 4.66 -2.05 12.88
N ASP A 85 5.11 -3.08 13.59
CA ASP A 85 4.48 -4.40 13.66
C ASP A 85 3.52 -4.58 14.85
N ASP A 86 3.21 -3.48 15.55
CA ASP A 86 2.43 -3.46 16.80
C ASP A 86 3.10 -4.23 17.95
N ASP A 87 4.44 -4.28 17.97
CA ASP A 87 5.29 -5.02 18.92
C ASP A 87 4.99 -6.54 18.94
N ASP A 88 4.53 -7.08 17.80
CA ASP A 88 4.12 -8.47 17.65
C ASP A 88 4.41 -8.96 16.22
N SER A 89 5.55 -9.59 16.03
CA SER A 89 6.01 -10.08 14.72
C SER A 89 5.11 -11.17 14.12
N GLU A 90 4.31 -11.87 14.93
CA GLU A 90 3.37 -12.88 14.45
C GLU A 90 2.19 -12.25 13.67
N ARG A 91 2.04 -10.93 13.74
CA ARG A 91 1.06 -10.21 12.90
C ARG A 91 1.46 -10.10 11.44
N ILE A 92 2.75 -10.26 11.14
CA ILE A 92 3.20 -10.36 9.75
C ILE A 92 2.76 -11.72 9.21
N ILE A 93 1.85 -11.71 8.25
CA ILE A 93 1.31 -12.94 7.64
C ILE A 93 2.41 -13.75 6.94
N GLU A 94 2.24 -15.08 6.93
CA GLU A 94 3.26 -16.00 6.40
C GLU A 94 3.70 -15.67 4.96
N PRO A 95 2.80 -15.38 3.99
CA PRO A 95 3.20 -15.08 2.61
C PRO A 95 4.10 -13.85 2.48
N ILE A 96 3.99 -12.90 3.42
CA ILE A 96 4.85 -11.71 3.49
C ILE A 96 6.16 -12.05 4.22
N ARG A 97 6.08 -12.77 5.34
CA ARG A 97 7.25 -13.16 6.15
C ARG A 97 8.29 -13.95 5.35
N GLU A 98 7.84 -14.80 4.43
CA GLU A 98 8.72 -15.56 3.52
C GLU A 98 9.45 -14.67 2.50
N LYS A 99 8.93 -13.49 2.21
CA LYS A 99 9.46 -12.57 1.19
C LYS A 99 10.37 -11.49 1.74
N ILE A 100 10.20 -11.12 3.03
CA ILE A 100 11.01 -10.09 3.68
C ILE A 100 12.11 -10.71 4.53
N GLY A 101 13.22 -9.99 4.70
CA GLY A 101 14.31 -10.37 5.60
C GLY A 101 14.06 -9.95 7.05
N ASP A 102 15.13 -9.98 7.84
CA ASP A 102 15.10 -9.44 9.20
C ASP A 102 14.84 -7.94 9.20
N TYR A 103 14.03 -7.48 10.14
CA TYR A 103 13.71 -6.08 10.34
C TYR A 103 13.76 -5.71 11.83
N THR A 104 13.73 -4.44 12.14
CA THR A 104 13.57 -3.92 13.50
C THR A 104 12.13 -3.47 13.72
N SER A 105 11.48 -3.93 14.79
CA SER A 105 10.20 -3.35 15.20
C SER A 105 10.40 -1.87 15.58
N VAL A 106 9.62 -0.99 14.95
CA VAL A 106 9.60 0.43 15.30
C VAL A 106 8.39 0.79 16.17
N GLY A 107 7.79 -0.21 16.84
CA GLY A 107 6.66 -0.05 17.73
C GLY A 107 5.31 -0.25 17.05
N THR A 108 4.28 0.38 17.60
CA THR A 108 2.93 0.18 17.08
C THR A 108 2.60 1.10 15.90
N ARG A 109 1.73 0.64 14.99
CA ARG A 109 1.22 1.45 13.87
C ARG A 109 0.49 2.71 14.30
N LYS A 110 -0.05 2.75 15.54
CA LYS A 110 -0.70 3.94 16.09
C LYS A 110 0.30 4.93 16.70
N GLN A 111 1.40 4.43 17.23
CA GLN A 111 2.41 5.21 17.94
C GLN A 111 3.80 4.62 17.63
N PRO A 112 4.34 4.84 16.41
CA PRO A 112 5.69 4.40 16.08
C PRO A 112 6.73 5.19 16.88
N SER A 113 7.84 4.52 17.20
CA SER A 113 8.96 5.13 17.94
C SER A 113 9.87 5.92 17.00
N LEU A 114 9.76 7.24 17.03
CA LEU A 114 10.62 8.13 16.23
C LEU A 114 12.11 7.95 16.56
N GLU A 115 12.44 7.61 17.83
CA GLU A 115 13.80 7.33 18.25
C GLU A 115 14.36 6.08 17.55
N VAL A 116 13.60 4.99 17.54
CA VAL A 116 14.01 3.76 16.86
C VAL A 116 14.10 4.01 15.35
N ILE A 117 13.11 4.67 14.73
CA ILE A 117 13.13 5.01 13.32
C ILE A 117 14.42 5.79 12.97
N SER A 118 14.71 6.86 13.72
CA SER A 118 15.91 7.67 13.50
C SER A 118 17.20 6.88 13.65
N SER A 119 17.25 5.90 14.59
CA SER A 119 18.44 5.07 14.80
C SER A 119 18.76 4.13 13.63
N LEU A 120 17.74 3.77 12.82
CA LEU A 120 17.88 2.96 11.61
C LEU A 120 18.51 3.75 10.45
N GLN A 121 18.50 5.07 10.53
CA GLN A 121 18.98 5.98 9.47
C GLN A 121 18.33 5.62 8.12
N PRO A 122 16.99 5.65 8.03
CA PRO A 122 16.29 5.32 6.79
C PRO A 122 16.57 6.37 5.72
N ASP A 123 16.45 5.97 4.46
CA ASP A 123 16.45 6.85 3.30
C ASP A 123 15.05 7.04 2.69
N LEU A 124 14.06 6.29 3.19
CA LEU A 124 12.65 6.49 2.91
C LEU A 124 11.78 6.00 4.08
N ILE A 125 10.76 6.80 4.43
CA ILE A 125 9.69 6.40 5.36
C ILE A 125 8.36 6.41 4.61
N ILE A 126 7.57 5.32 4.73
CA ILE A 126 6.24 5.22 4.15
C ILE A 126 5.22 5.18 5.28
N ALA A 127 4.34 6.17 5.31
CA ALA A 127 3.42 6.44 6.41
C ALA A 127 1.95 6.48 5.95
N ASP A 128 1.00 6.19 6.86
CA ASP A 128 -0.44 6.23 6.61
C ASP A 128 -1.05 7.58 6.95
N MET A 129 -1.83 8.14 6.03
CA MET A 129 -2.48 9.44 6.20
C MET A 129 -3.40 9.50 7.42
N LYS A 130 -4.14 8.45 7.71
CA LYS A 130 -5.10 8.45 8.82
C LYS A 130 -4.44 8.41 10.19
N ARG A 131 -3.26 7.76 10.28
CA ARG A 131 -2.56 7.53 11.57
C ARG A 131 -1.42 8.51 11.81
N HIS A 132 -0.71 8.94 10.76
CA HIS A 132 0.60 9.57 10.91
C HIS A 132 0.66 11.03 10.45
N LYS A 133 -0.44 11.62 9.93
CA LYS A 133 -0.45 13.01 9.47
C LYS A 133 0.01 13.99 10.55
N ASP A 134 -0.33 13.72 11.81
CA ASP A 134 -0.02 14.63 12.91
C ASP A 134 1.47 14.57 13.34
N ILE A 135 2.20 13.54 12.89
CA ILE A 135 3.65 13.38 13.12
C ILE A 135 4.45 13.46 11.81
N TYR A 136 3.82 13.86 10.70
CA TYR A 136 4.45 13.89 9.38
C TYR A 136 5.72 14.76 9.36
N ASP A 137 5.67 15.97 9.93
CA ASP A 137 6.83 16.86 10.00
C ASP A 137 7.99 16.20 10.76
N GLN A 138 7.69 15.50 11.86
CA GLN A 138 8.71 14.80 12.66
C GLN A 138 9.33 13.60 11.92
N LEU A 139 8.55 12.90 11.09
CA LEU A 139 9.05 11.84 10.24
C LEU A 139 9.94 12.43 9.11
N SER A 140 9.50 13.53 8.51
CA SER A 140 10.23 14.24 7.45
C SER A 140 11.54 14.85 7.92
N ASP A 141 11.64 15.21 9.22
CA ASP A 141 12.89 15.64 9.85
C ASP A 141 13.92 14.48 9.98
N ILE A 142 13.46 13.23 9.93
CA ILE A 142 14.33 12.03 10.01
C ILE A 142 14.81 11.62 8.61
N ALA A 143 13.90 11.50 7.64
CA ALA A 143 14.20 11.08 6.28
C ALA A 143 13.09 11.52 5.30
N PRO A 144 13.32 11.49 3.97
CA PRO A 144 12.28 11.61 2.97
C PRO A 144 11.08 10.73 3.35
N THR A 145 9.88 11.35 3.45
CA THR A 145 8.68 10.66 3.93
C THR A 145 7.55 10.85 2.93
N ILE A 146 6.96 9.75 2.47
CA ILE A 146 5.70 9.77 1.72
C ILE A 146 4.56 9.31 2.62
N ILE A 147 3.40 9.95 2.49
CA ILE A 147 2.22 9.62 3.27
C ILE A 147 1.06 9.28 2.34
N LEU A 148 0.56 8.05 2.46
CA LEU A 148 -0.39 7.45 1.54
C LEU A 148 -1.63 6.94 2.28
N PRO A 149 -2.78 6.80 1.61
CA PRO A 149 -3.94 6.16 2.21
C PRO A 149 -3.71 4.65 2.36
N SER A 150 -4.00 4.12 3.56
CA SER A 150 -4.05 2.69 3.85
C SER A 150 -5.33 2.33 4.61
N LEU A 151 -5.46 2.80 5.86
CA LEU A 151 -6.63 2.47 6.70
C LEU A 151 -7.95 2.98 6.10
N ALA A 152 -7.92 4.10 5.40
CA ALA A 152 -9.10 4.70 4.76
C ALA A 152 -9.20 4.41 3.25
N ALA A 153 -8.39 3.50 2.71
CA ALA A 153 -8.46 3.09 1.31
C ALA A 153 -9.47 1.95 1.10
N ASP A 154 -10.05 1.90 -0.08
CA ASP A 154 -10.65 0.73 -0.68
C ASP A 154 -9.60 -0.06 -1.49
N TYR A 155 -10.01 -1.10 -2.21
CA TYR A 155 -9.07 -1.90 -2.98
C TYR A 155 -8.37 -1.09 -4.10
N GLU A 156 -9.09 -0.23 -4.82
CA GLU A 156 -8.51 0.63 -5.87
C GLU A 156 -7.49 1.62 -5.29
N GLY A 157 -7.79 2.21 -4.13
CA GLY A 157 -6.86 3.09 -3.42
C GLY A 157 -5.58 2.37 -2.94
N ILE A 158 -5.65 1.07 -2.67
CA ILE A 158 -4.47 0.26 -2.35
C ILE A 158 -3.61 0.03 -3.61
N ILE A 159 -4.22 -0.22 -4.77
CA ILE A 159 -3.50 -0.31 -6.05
C ILE A 159 -2.75 1.00 -6.34
N SER A 160 -3.42 2.15 -6.24
CA SER A 160 -2.79 3.47 -6.41
C SER A 160 -1.65 3.72 -5.42
N SER A 161 -1.78 3.25 -4.18
CA SER A 161 -0.70 3.34 -3.18
C SER A 161 0.50 2.48 -3.57
N PHE A 162 0.29 1.28 -4.13
CA PHE A 162 1.36 0.44 -4.65
C PHE A 162 2.11 1.11 -5.83
N GLU A 163 1.39 1.68 -6.79
CA GLU A 163 1.99 2.44 -7.90
C GLU A 163 2.88 3.58 -7.38
N THR A 164 2.40 4.31 -6.38
CA THR A 164 3.16 5.40 -5.77
C THR A 164 4.40 4.88 -5.03
N VAL A 165 4.30 3.75 -4.32
CA VAL A 165 5.45 3.11 -3.65
C VAL A 165 6.46 2.61 -4.68
N SER A 166 6.03 1.98 -5.78
CA SER A 166 6.94 1.51 -6.83
C SER A 166 7.71 2.66 -7.47
N LYS A 167 7.05 3.78 -7.72
CA LYS A 167 7.65 5.02 -8.18
C LYS A 167 8.61 5.61 -7.14
N ALA A 168 8.22 5.66 -5.86
CA ALA A 168 9.09 6.14 -4.78
C ALA A 168 10.37 5.31 -4.64
N MET A 169 10.28 4.02 -4.89
CA MET A 169 11.41 3.09 -4.91
C MET A 169 12.27 3.17 -6.17
N GLY A 170 11.84 3.91 -7.23
CA GLY A 170 12.51 3.90 -8.55
C GLY A 170 12.42 2.54 -9.23
N MET A 171 11.30 1.84 -9.04
CA MET A 171 11.05 0.48 -9.53
C MET A 171 9.76 0.41 -10.37
N GLU A 172 9.44 1.49 -11.14
CA GLU A 172 8.21 1.56 -11.92
C GLU A 172 8.03 0.39 -12.88
N GLU A 173 9.07 0.04 -13.64
CA GLU A 173 9.00 -1.10 -14.57
C GLU A 173 8.69 -2.41 -13.85
N LYS A 174 9.28 -2.60 -12.66
CA LYS A 174 8.98 -3.76 -11.81
C LYS A 174 7.58 -3.70 -11.22
N GLY A 175 7.12 -2.50 -10.85
CA GLY A 175 5.76 -2.24 -10.39
C GLY A 175 4.73 -2.62 -11.44
N ASP A 176 4.95 -2.21 -12.70
CA ASP A 176 4.08 -2.53 -13.84
C ASP A 176 4.00 -4.04 -14.09
N GLU A 177 5.13 -4.77 -14.02
CA GLU A 177 5.15 -6.23 -14.12
C GLU A 177 4.32 -6.88 -13.00
N VAL A 178 4.53 -6.45 -11.75
CA VAL A 178 3.82 -7.00 -10.58
C VAL A 178 2.32 -6.74 -10.69
N LEU A 179 1.92 -5.55 -11.13
CA LEU A 179 0.50 -5.23 -11.34
C LEU A 179 -0.12 -6.06 -12.46
N ALA A 180 0.59 -6.30 -13.56
CA ALA A 180 0.10 -7.14 -14.64
C ALA A 180 -0.09 -8.60 -14.19
N ASP A 181 0.84 -9.15 -13.40
CA ASP A 181 0.73 -10.49 -12.82
C ASP A 181 -0.45 -10.57 -11.83
N HIS A 182 -0.61 -9.52 -11.01
CA HIS A 182 -1.73 -9.41 -10.07
C HIS A 182 -3.08 -9.34 -10.80
N GLU A 183 -3.21 -8.52 -11.85
CA GLU A 183 -4.43 -8.42 -12.66
C GLU A 183 -4.81 -9.76 -13.28
N ALA A 184 -3.82 -10.48 -13.84
CA ALA A 184 -4.02 -11.82 -14.37
C ALA A 184 -4.52 -12.81 -13.30
N LYS A 185 -3.95 -12.74 -12.08
CA LYS A 185 -4.41 -13.54 -10.93
C LYS A 185 -5.83 -13.18 -10.51
N MET A 186 -6.16 -11.89 -10.48
CA MET A 186 -7.52 -11.42 -10.17
C MET A 186 -8.55 -11.90 -11.20
N GLU A 187 -8.20 -11.94 -12.49
CA GLU A 187 -9.06 -12.52 -13.54
C GLU A 187 -9.26 -14.03 -13.36
N GLU A 188 -8.17 -14.76 -13.01
CA GLU A 188 -8.26 -16.19 -12.69
C GLU A 188 -9.21 -16.46 -11.53
N LEU A 189 -9.12 -15.68 -10.45
CA LEU A 189 -9.96 -15.79 -9.26
C LEU A 189 -11.43 -15.43 -9.59
N ARG A 190 -11.65 -14.36 -10.33
CA ARG A 190 -13.00 -13.96 -10.79
C ARG A 190 -13.67 -15.05 -11.63
N ALA A 191 -12.91 -15.74 -12.48
CA ALA A 191 -13.44 -16.82 -13.33
C ALA A 191 -13.91 -18.05 -12.53
N GLN A 192 -13.54 -18.17 -11.25
CA GLN A 192 -14.00 -19.24 -10.36
C GLN A 192 -15.33 -18.90 -9.67
N VAL A 193 -15.73 -17.63 -9.68
CA VAL A 193 -17.04 -17.22 -9.16
C VAL A 193 -18.09 -17.48 -10.24
N PRO A 194 -19.19 -18.23 -9.96
CA PRO A 194 -20.24 -18.47 -10.92
C PRO A 194 -20.88 -17.17 -11.42
N GLU A 195 -21.20 -17.11 -12.74
CA GLU A 195 -21.85 -15.91 -13.33
C GLU A 195 -23.23 -15.58 -12.71
N ASP A 196 -23.88 -16.59 -12.15
CA ASP A 196 -25.19 -16.49 -11.47
C ASP A 196 -25.09 -16.44 -9.95
N GLU A 197 -23.91 -16.07 -9.40
CA GLU A 197 -23.75 -15.86 -7.97
C GLU A 197 -24.59 -14.67 -7.48
N GLU A 198 -25.52 -14.94 -6.57
CA GLU A 198 -26.46 -13.94 -6.04
C GLU A 198 -26.32 -13.79 -4.52
N ARG A 199 -25.58 -14.70 -3.84
CA ARG A 199 -25.39 -14.65 -2.39
C ARG A 199 -24.72 -13.36 -1.95
N THR A 200 -25.19 -12.82 -0.84
CA THR A 200 -24.58 -11.66 -0.21
C THR A 200 -23.56 -12.08 0.84
N VAL A 201 -22.41 -11.42 0.86
CA VAL A 201 -21.34 -11.68 1.82
C VAL A 201 -21.22 -10.54 2.82
N LEU A 202 -20.93 -10.84 4.09
CA LEU A 202 -20.70 -9.85 5.13
C LEU A 202 -19.36 -10.13 5.86
N PRO A 203 -18.26 -9.50 5.45
CA PRO A 203 -17.02 -9.54 6.22
C PRO A 203 -17.13 -8.62 7.43
N ALA A 204 -16.65 -9.08 8.61
CA ALA A 204 -16.68 -8.29 9.82
C ALA A 204 -15.57 -8.66 10.81
N VAL A 205 -15.00 -7.66 11.48
CA VAL A 205 -14.20 -7.90 12.67
C VAL A 205 -15.14 -8.10 13.85
N VAL A 206 -15.06 -9.26 14.49
CA VAL A 206 -15.86 -9.63 15.65
C VAL A 206 -15.01 -9.63 16.91
N ALA A 207 -15.44 -8.91 17.95
CA ALA A 207 -14.73 -8.73 19.20
C ALA A 207 -15.71 -8.65 20.37
N ASP A 208 -15.22 -8.74 21.60
CA ASP A 208 -16.02 -8.44 22.81
C ASP A 208 -16.61 -7.02 22.76
N SER A 209 -15.86 -6.06 22.21
CA SER A 209 -16.29 -4.67 22.07
C SER A 209 -17.37 -4.43 21.02
N GLY A 210 -17.71 -5.40 20.16
CA GLY A 210 -18.75 -5.31 19.15
C GLY A 210 -18.47 -6.03 17.83
N TYR A 211 -19.46 -5.92 16.93
CA TYR A 211 -19.43 -6.41 15.56
C TYR A 211 -19.14 -5.24 14.61
N PHE A 212 -18.01 -5.26 13.94
CA PHE A 212 -17.55 -4.19 13.04
C PHE A 212 -17.64 -4.67 11.60
N ALA A 213 -18.77 -4.41 10.97
CA ALA A 213 -19.04 -4.80 9.60
C ALA A 213 -18.21 -3.97 8.60
N HIS A 214 -17.68 -4.61 7.61
CA HIS A 214 -16.97 -4.01 6.47
C HIS A 214 -17.98 -3.86 5.32
N ASN A 215 -18.36 -2.63 4.97
CA ASN A 215 -19.24 -2.39 3.83
C ASN A 215 -18.49 -2.43 2.50
N MET A 216 -19.21 -2.26 1.38
CA MET A 216 -18.66 -2.24 0.03
C MET A 216 -17.52 -1.21 -0.16
N GLU A 217 -17.55 -0.08 0.54
CA GLU A 217 -16.52 0.96 0.44
C GLU A 217 -15.25 0.67 1.25
N SER A 218 -15.26 -0.38 2.10
CA SER A 218 -14.08 -0.84 2.82
C SER A 218 -13.13 -1.60 1.89
N TYR A 219 -11.85 -1.72 2.29
CA TYR A 219 -10.90 -2.52 1.51
C TYR A 219 -11.40 -3.96 1.27
N THR A 220 -11.74 -4.69 2.32
CA THR A 220 -12.18 -6.09 2.19
C THR A 220 -13.51 -6.19 1.42
N GLY A 221 -14.43 -5.24 1.65
CA GLY A 221 -15.70 -5.22 0.94
C GLY A 221 -15.54 -4.97 -0.56
N SER A 222 -14.79 -3.93 -0.94
CA SER A 222 -14.53 -3.61 -2.35
C SER A 222 -13.68 -4.68 -3.05
N LEU A 223 -12.77 -5.34 -2.31
CA LEU A 223 -11.99 -6.45 -2.83
C LEU A 223 -12.88 -7.65 -3.20
N LEU A 224 -13.78 -8.07 -2.31
CA LEU A 224 -14.72 -9.16 -2.57
C LEU A 224 -15.64 -8.83 -3.77
N GLU A 225 -16.11 -7.59 -3.86
CA GLU A 225 -16.92 -7.15 -5.02
C GLU A 225 -16.14 -7.12 -6.33
N SER A 226 -14.83 -6.93 -6.30
CA SER A 226 -14.00 -6.92 -7.51
C SER A 226 -14.03 -8.25 -8.28
N ILE A 227 -14.35 -9.36 -7.62
CA ILE A 227 -14.52 -10.68 -8.23
C ILE A 227 -15.98 -11.10 -8.42
N GLY A 228 -16.94 -10.24 -8.07
CA GLY A 228 -18.37 -10.48 -8.28
C GLY A 228 -19.16 -10.92 -7.06
N LEU A 229 -18.54 -10.99 -5.86
CA LEU A 229 -19.24 -11.27 -4.60
C LEU A 229 -19.93 -10.01 -4.08
N LYS A 230 -21.23 -10.08 -3.84
CA LYS A 230 -22.04 -8.92 -3.42
C LYS A 230 -21.91 -8.68 -1.91
N ASN A 231 -21.47 -7.50 -1.48
CA ASN A 231 -21.50 -7.14 -0.06
C ASN A 231 -22.92 -6.90 0.42
N ALA A 232 -23.28 -7.44 1.59
CA ALA A 232 -24.61 -7.24 2.19
C ALA A 232 -24.87 -5.77 2.57
N ILE A 233 -23.82 -4.95 2.77
CA ILE A 233 -23.90 -3.53 3.11
C ILE A 233 -23.27 -2.70 1.98
N GLN A 234 -24.11 -2.15 1.12
CA GLN A 234 -23.67 -1.42 -0.09
C GLN A 234 -23.19 0.00 0.20
N SER A 235 -23.62 0.63 1.29
CA SER A 235 -23.19 1.99 1.65
C SER A 235 -23.40 2.24 3.14
N GLY A 236 -22.70 3.23 3.69
CA GLY A 236 -22.82 3.64 5.08
C GLY A 236 -22.10 4.95 5.35
N ASP A 237 -22.27 5.52 6.55
CA ASP A 237 -21.58 6.74 6.95
C ASP A 237 -20.07 6.53 7.11
N GLU A 238 -19.68 5.30 7.41
CA GLU A 238 -18.28 4.88 7.56
C GLU A 238 -18.04 3.52 6.88
N ARG A 239 -16.80 3.27 6.45
CA ARG A 239 -16.37 2.01 5.81
C ARG A 239 -16.44 0.79 6.75
N TYR A 240 -16.25 1.04 8.05
CA TYR A 240 -16.23 0.04 9.12
C TYR A 240 -17.28 0.42 10.16
N ASN A 241 -18.45 -0.19 10.07
CA ASN A 241 -19.62 0.17 10.87
C ASN A 241 -19.73 -0.74 12.08
N LYS A 242 -19.77 -0.18 13.29
CA LYS A 242 -20.18 -0.95 14.45
C LYS A 242 -21.70 -1.13 14.40
N ILE A 243 -22.16 -2.37 14.22
CA ILE A 243 -23.57 -2.73 14.13
C ILE A 243 -23.97 -3.72 15.23
N ASN A 244 -25.28 -3.80 15.53
CA ASN A 244 -25.84 -4.73 16.50
C ASN A 244 -26.50 -5.92 15.79
N LEU A 245 -26.99 -6.90 16.58
CA LEU A 245 -27.61 -8.12 16.05
C LEU A 245 -28.83 -7.81 15.17
N GLU A 246 -29.70 -6.87 15.58
CA GLU A 246 -30.88 -6.51 14.82
C GLU A 246 -30.53 -5.97 13.43
N GLN A 247 -29.44 -5.21 13.32
CA GLN A 247 -28.96 -4.71 12.04
C GLN A 247 -28.37 -5.85 11.17
N VAL A 248 -27.65 -6.82 11.76
CA VAL A 248 -27.18 -8.00 11.01
C VAL A 248 -28.38 -8.80 10.49
N VAL A 249 -29.43 -8.99 11.30
CA VAL A 249 -30.65 -9.64 10.90
C VAL A 249 -31.39 -8.87 9.79
N GLU A 250 -31.37 -7.54 9.82
CA GLU A 250 -31.96 -6.70 8.77
C GLU A 250 -31.23 -6.86 7.42
N PHE A 251 -29.90 -6.93 7.44
CA PHE A 251 -29.10 -7.20 6.24
C PHE A 251 -29.23 -8.64 5.76
N ASN A 252 -29.45 -9.56 6.67
CA ASN A 252 -29.63 -10.99 6.43
C ASN A 252 -28.64 -11.59 5.41
N PRO A 253 -27.32 -11.52 5.65
CA PRO A 253 -26.33 -12.02 4.72
C PRO A 253 -26.46 -13.54 4.50
N ASP A 254 -26.12 -13.98 3.28
CA ASP A 254 -26.08 -15.41 2.93
C ASP A 254 -24.79 -16.08 3.39
N VAL A 255 -23.70 -15.30 3.52
CA VAL A 255 -22.39 -15.74 3.99
C VAL A 255 -21.82 -14.69 4.95
N MET A 256 -21.19 -15.13 6.03
CA MET A 256 -20.44 -14.26 6.95
C MET A 256 -18.99 -14.69 7.07
N PHE A 257 -18.07 -13.73 6.93
CA PHE A 257 -16.63 -13.94 7.19
C PHE A 257 -16.23 -13.21 8.48
N HIS A 258 -15.97 -13.96 9.53
CA HIS A 258 -15.66 -13.45 10.86
C HIS A 258 -14.15 -13.38 11.09
N MET A 259 -13.61 -12.17 11.19
CA MET A 259 -12.24 -11.86 11.60
C MET A 259 -12.19 -11.73 13.12
N VAL A 260 -12.00 -12.85 13.82
CA VAL A 260 -12.11 -12.93 15.29
C VAL A 260 -10.99 -12.13 15.98
N ALA A 261 -11.37 -11.38 17.02
CA ALA A 261 -10.47 -10.51 17.77
C ALA A 261 -10.59 -10.74 19.28
N GLY A 262 -9.78 -11.63 19.80
CA GLY A 262 -9.75 -12.04 21.20
C GLY A 262 -10.41 -13.40 21.45
N ASP A 263 -10.38 -13.85 22.69
CA ASP A 263 -10.87 -15.18 23.09
C ASP A 263 -12.41 -15.21 23.24
N GLN A 264 -13.05 -14.07 23.34
CA GLN A 264 -14.50 -13.89 23.42
C GLN A 264 -14.95 -12.75 22.50
N THR A 265 -16.13 -12.92 21.92
CA THR A 265 -16.72 -11.96 21.00
C THR A 265 -18.18 -11.71 21.32
N VAL A 266 -18.75 -10.66 20.77
CA VAL A 266 -20.19 -10.41 20.86
C VAL A 266 -21.02 -11.52 20.19
N VAL A 267 -20.46 -12.29 19.27
CA VAL A 267 -21.13 -13.40 18.59
C VAL A 267 -21.38 -14.57 19.54
N ASP A 268 -20.48 -14.83 20.51
CA ASP A 268 -20.67 -15.86 21.54
C ASP A 268 -21.96 -15.62 22.36
N GLU A 269 -22.32 -14.34 22.58
CA GLU A 269 -23.56 -13.98 23.24
C GLU A 269 -24.78 -14.17 22.32
N TRP A 270 -24.59 -13.95 21.00
CA TRP A 270 -25.66 -14.05 20.00
C TRP A 270 -26.05 -15.49 19.67
N GLU A 271 -25.12 -16.44 19.79
CA GLU A 271 -25.35 -17.85 19.44
C GLU A 271 -26.57 -18.48 20.10
N SER A 272 -26.93 -18.04 21.33
CA SER A 272 -28.13 -18.50 22.05
C SER A 272 -29.39 -17.72 21.70
N ASN A 273 -29.34 -16.73 20.80
CA ASN A 273 -30.46 -15.86 20.44
C ASN A 273 -31.16 -16.37 19.18
N ASP A 274 -32.46 -16.56 19.24
CA ASP A 274 -33.27 -17.01 18.09
C ASP A 274 -33.16 -16.07 16.87
N LEU A 275 -32.90 -14.77 17.08
CA LEU A 275 -32.70 -13.83 15.98
C LEU A 275 -31.43 -14.14 15.21
N TYR A 276 -30.34 -14.49 15.89
CA TYR A 276 -29.09 -14.89 15.26
C TYR A 276 -29.25 -16.19 14.49
N GLN A 277 -29.93 -17.17 15.08
CA GLN A 277 -30.17 -18.49 14.48
C GLN A 277 -30.98 -18.42 13.17
N ASN A 278 -31.78 -17.36 12.97
CA ASN A 278 -32.59 -17.15 11.77
C ASN A 278 -31.92 -16.33 10.67
N ILE A 279 -30.61 -15.97 10.82
CA ILE A 279 -29.82 -15.33 9.76
C ILE A 279 -29.52 -16.39 8.69
N SER A 280 -29.68 -16.07 7.40
CA SER A 280 -29.44 -17.00 6.28
C SER A 280 -28.10 -17.71 6.38
N ALA A 281 -27.02 -16.98 6.65
CA ALA A 281 -25.69 -17.54 6.81
C ALA A 281 -25.60 -18.57 7.96
N VAL A 282 -26.28 -18.29 9.09
CA VAL A 282 -26.29 -19.20 10.26
C VAL A 282 -27.11 -20.45 9.99
N GLU A 283 -28.32 -20.29 9.44
CA GLU A 283 -29.21 -21.41 9.09
C GLU A 283 -28.54 -22.39 8.09
N ASN A 284 -27.73 -21.86 7.16
CA ASN A 284 -27.08 -22.64 6.11
C ASN A 284 -25.67 -23.12 6.49
N GLY A 285 -25.12 -22.71 7.64
CA GLY A 285 -23.76 -23.05 8.06
C GLY A 285 -22.66 -22.28 7.32
N GLU A 286 -22.99 -21.12 6.73
CA GLU A 286 -22.12 -20.26 5.94
C GLU A 286 -21.49 -19.13 6.79
N VAL A 287 -21.10 -19.47 8.01
CA VAL A 287 -20.35 -18.56 8.91
C VAL A 287 -18.91 -19.08 9.00
N HIS A 288 -17.97 -18.36 8.41
CA HIS A 288 -16.57 -18.78 8.28
C HIS A 288 -15.69 -17.88 9.13
N GLU A 289 -14.86 -18.50 10.00
CA GLU A 289 -13.81 -17.80 10.70
C GLU A 289 -12.57 -17.69 9.78
N VAL A 290 -12.06 -16.46 9.63
CA VAL A 290 -10.92 -16.17 8.74
C VAL A 290 -9.79 -15.45 9.48
N ASP A 291 -8.56 -15.56 8.96
CA ASP A 291 -7.39 -14.92 9.58
C ASP A 291 -7.52 -13.39 9.62
N ARG A 292 -7.62 -12.86 10.82
CA ARG A 292 -7.79 -11.43 11.03
C ARG A 292 -6.60 -10.60 10.57
N ASN A 293 -5.39 -11.10 10.66
CA ASN A 293 -4.22 -10.36 10.23
C ASN A 293 -4.28 -10.18 8.72
N MET A 294 -4.56 -11.23 7.98
CA MET A 294 -4.71 -11.20 6.53
C MET A 294 -5.92 -10.36 6.10
N TRP A 295 -7.11 -10.66 6.58
CA TRP A 295 -8.36 -10.08 6.07
C TRP A 295 -8.65 -8.64 6.52
N SER A 296 -8.05 -8.18 7.63
CA SER A 296 -8.34 -6.84 8.19
C SER A 296 -7.13 -5.93 8.31
N ARG A 297 -5.95 -6.48 8.58
CA ARG A 297 -4.77 -5.67 8.88
C ARG A 297 -3.86 -5.46 7.69
N PHE A 298 -3.64 -6.51 6.89
CA PHE A 298 -2.94 -6.40 5.62
C PHE A 298 -3.87 -5.88 4.54
N ARG A 299 -3.32 -5.05 3.65
CA ARG A 299 -3.99 -4.47 2.49
C ARG A 299 -2.93 -4.22 1.42
N GLY A 300 -2.83 -5.11 0.48
CA GLY A 300 -1.86 -5.05 -0.60
C GLY A 300 -2.12 -6.12 -1.64
N LEU A 301 -1.22 -6.32 -2.59
CA LEU A 301 -1.44 -7.25 -3.69
C LEU A 301 -1.41 -8.71 -3.22
N ILE A 302 -0.40 -9.07 -2.41
CA ILE A 302 -0.24 -10.43 -1.89
C ILE A 302 -1.42 -10.80 -0.99
N SER A 303 -1.78 -9.91 -0.07
CA SER A 303 -2.92 -10.16 0.83
C SER A 303 -4.26 -10.18 0.11
N SER A 304 -4.46 -9.36 -0.94
CA SER A 304 -5.67 -9.38 -1.77
C SER A 304 -5.89 -10.75 -2.41
N GLU A 305 -4.87 -11.28 -3.07
CA GLU A 305 -4.93 -12.60 -3.71
C GLU A 305 -5.26 -13.69 -2.70
N LYS A 306 -4.63 -13.68 -1.53
CA LYS A 306 -4.87 -14.67 -0.48
C LYS A 306 -6.25 -14.58 0.15
N ILE A 307 -6.77 -13.36 0.38
CA ILE A 307 -8.14 -13.16 0.85
C ILE A 307 -9.14 -13.74 -0.14
N LEU A 308 -8.93 -13.52 -1.43
CA LEU A 308 -9.84 -14.02 -2.47
C LEU A 308 -9.73 -15.53 -2.67
N GLU A 309 -8.51 -16.10 -2.60
CA GLU A 309 -8.31 -17.56 -2.57
C GLU A 309 -9.08 -18.18 -1.39
N ASP A 310 -8.95 -17.61 -0.18
CA ASP A 310 -9.70 -18.08 0.99
C ASP A 310 -11.22 -18.00 0.77
N ALA A 311 -11.71 -16.85 0.28
CA ALA A 311 -13.14 -16.67 0.04
C ALA A 311 -13.69 -17.71 -0.96
N ILE A 312 -12.97 -17.94 -2.05
CA ILE A 312 -13.36 -18.91 -3.08
C ILE A 312 -13.35 -20.33 -2.52
N ASN A 313 -12.32 -20.70 -1.75
CA ASN A 313 -12.22 -22.02 -1.12
C ASN A 313 -13.42 -22.26 -0.17
N TYR A 314 -13.77 -21.28 0.66
CA TYR A 314 -14.93 -21.40 1.56
C TYR A 314 -16.26 -21.50 0.82
N LEU A 315 -16.41 -20.83 -0.32
CA LEU A 315 -17.68 -20.73 -1.03
C LEU A 315 -17.91 -21.84 -2.05
N TYR A 316 -16.85 -22.40 -2.63
CA TYR A 316 -16.95 -23.26 -3.83
C TYR A 316 -16.11 -24.54 -3.78
N GLU A 317 -15.20 -24.73 -2.80
CA GLU A 317 -14.45 -25.98 -2.65
C GLU A 317 -15.07 -26.85 -1.54
N GLU A 318 -15.28 -28.17 -1.83
CA GLU A 318 -15.83 -29.17 -0.91
C GLU A 318 -14.78 -29.74 0.07
#